data_83e0a82aa0117747e77aad49e13083ea
#
_entry.id   83e0a82aa0117747e77aad49e13083ea
#
_cell.length_a   1.000
_cell.length_b   1.000
_cell.length_c   1.000
_cell.angle_alpha   90.00
_cell.angle_beta   90.00
_cell.angle_gamma   90.00
#
_symmetry.space_group_name_H-M   'P 1'
#
loop_
_entity.id
_entity.type
_entity.pdbx_description
1 polymer ?
#
loop_
_entity_poly.entity_id
_entity_poly.type
_entity_poly.pdbx_seq_one_letter_code
_entity_poly.pdbx_strand_id
1 'polypeptide(L)'
;MADQVFPELTVGVFIFNEAGELLLLKSHKWPGKYVVPGGHVELGERIEEAAIREAKEETGLDIYDLKFINFQQFIYDPAFWKKRHFIFFDYACKTGSVEVKLNDEAEEYVWVSLEAALHLPMDTYTRTSVELIVAGNLS
;
A
#
# COMPACT_ATOMS: atom_id res chain seq x y z
N MET A 1 -13.71 16.89 10.21
CA MET A 1 -13.15 16.44 8.95
C MET A 1 -14.05 16.86 7.80
N ALA A 2 -13.46 17.46 6.78
CA ALA A 2 -14.24 17.92 5.62
C ALA A 2 -14.84 16.74 4.86
N ASP A 3 -16.03 16.94 4.31
CA ASP A 3 -16.64 15.97 3.42
C ASP A 3 -15.79 15.87 2.14
N GLN A 4 -15.80 14.69 1.57
CA GLN A 4 -15.13 14.45 0.31
C GLN A 4 -15.91 15.08 -0.83
N VAL A 5 -15.25 15.87 -1.68
CA VAL A 5 -15.88 16.57 -2.80
C VAL A 5 -15.57 15.85 -4.13
N PHE A 6 -14.41 15.27 -4.25
CA PHE A 6 -13.97 14.53 -5.43
C PHE A 6 -13.42 13.18 -5.03
N PRO A 7 -13.39 12.20 -5.96
CA PRO A 7 -12.62 10.99 -5.72
C PRO A 7 -11.18 11.34 -5.36
N GLU A 8 -10.62 10.65 -4.38
CA GLU A 8 -9.28 10.95 -3.88
C GLU A 8 -8.26 10.00 -4.50
N LEU A 9 -7.18 10.56 -5.05
CA LEU A 9 -6.08 9.76 -5.57
C LEU A 9 -5.19 9.34 -4.43
N THR A 10 -4.97 8.02 -4.31
CA THR A 10 -4.08 7.45 -3.31
C THR A 10 -3.12 6.48 -3.98
N VAL A 11 -1.99 6.26 -3.35
CA VAL A 11 -1.01 5.28 -3.80
C VAL A 11 -0.90 4.16 -2.80
N GLY A 12 -0.77 2.92 -3.31
CA GLY A 12 -0.43 1.75 -2.52
C GLY A 12 0.99 1.32 -2.87
N VAL A 13 1.80 1.03 -1.86
CA VAL A 13 3.22 0.80 -2.06
C VAL A 13 3.59 -0.61 -1.61
N PHE A 14 3.85 -1.49 -2.58
CA PHE A 14 4.21 -2.89 -2.34
C PHE A 14 5.72 -2.98 -2.27
N ILE A 15 6.27 -2.94 -1.03
CA ILE A 15 7.70 -2.82 -0.77
C ILE A 15 8.30 -4.20 -0.54
N PHE A 16 9.30 -4.56 -1.35
CA PHE A 16 10.03 -5.82 -1.24
C PHE A 16 11.43 -5.58 -0.71
N ASN A 17 11.86 -6.36 0.29
CA ASN A 17 13.23 -6.32 0.78
C ASN A 17 14.14 -7.18 -0.10
N GLU A 18 15.42 -7.26 0.23
CA GLU A 18 16.40 -8.00 -0.55
C GLU A 18 16.16 -9.51 -0.55
N ALA A 19 15.44 -10.02 0.44
CA ALA A 19 15.03 -11.42 0.49
C ALA A 19 13.79 -11.71 -0.34
N GLY A 20 13.19 -10.69 -0.99
CA GLY A 20 11.98 -10.83 -1.77
C GLY A 20 10.71 -10.89 -0.95
N GLU A 21 10.77 -10.50 0.31
CA GLU A 21 9.61 -10.47 1.20
C GLU A 21 8.87 -9.15 1.08
N LEU A 22 7.54 -9.23 1.15
CA LEU A 22 6.62 -8.10 1.08
C LEU A 22 6.33 -7.55 2.47
N LEU A 23 6.32 -6.24 2.61
CA LEU A 23 5.90 -5.57 3.83
C LEU A 23 4.39 -5.43 3.86
N LEU A 24 3.77 -5.97 4.91
CA LEU A 24 2.35 -5.80 5.19
C LEU A 24 2.16 -5.13 6.53
N LEU A 25 1.12 -4.31 6.63
CA LEU A 25 0.80 -3.52 7.82
C LEU A 25 -0.60 -3.84 8.30
N LYS A 26 -0.84 -3.65 9.60
CA LYS A 26 -2.19 -3.61 10.16
C LYS A 26 -2.48 -2.20 10.65
N SER A 27 -3.68 -1.71 10.32
CA SER A 27 -4.13 -0.37 10.67
C SER A 27 -5.58 -0.43 11.13
N HIS A 28 -5.95 0.43 12.10
CA HIS A 28 -7.33 0.55 12.53
C HIS A 28 -8.28 1.01 11.41
N LYS A 29 -7.73 1.62 10.37
CA LYS A 29 -8.51 2.10 9.22
C LYS A 29 -9.00 0.95 8.34
N TRP A 30 -8.35 -0.21 8.42
CA TRP A 30 -8.70 -1.42 7.68
C TRP A 30 -8.90 -2.57 8.66
N PRO A 31 -10.03 -2.57 9.41
CA PRO A 31 -10.20 -3.51 10.53
C PRO A 31 -10.03 -4.97 10.14
N GLY A 32 -9.14 -5.66 10.87
CA GLY A 32 -8.93 -7.08 10.72
C GLY A 32 -8.18 -7.53 9.47
N LYS A 33 -7.65 -6.59 8.68
CA LYS A 33 -6.99 -6.92 7.41
C LYS A 33 -5.59 -6.35 7.33
N TYR A 34 -4.70 -7.10 6.66
CA TYR A 34 -3.38 -6.59 6.29
C TYR A 34 -3.50 -5.74 5.03
N VAL A 35 -2.75 -4.66 5.01
CA VAL A 35 -2.67 -3.71 3.89
C VAL A 35 -1.22 -3.35 3.64
N VAL A 36 -0.96 -2.57 2.61
CA VAL A 36 0.37 -2.01 2.33
C VAL A 36 0.41 -0.54 2.73
N PRO A 37 1.63 0.03 2.90
CA PRO A 37 1.75 1.48 3.09
C PRO A 37 1.14 2.23 1.92
N GLY A 38 0.65 3.42 2.18
CA GLY A 38 0.09 4.27 1.14
C GLY A 38 -0.57 5.50 1.70
N GLY A 39 -1.08 6.34 0.82
CA GLY A 39 -1.75 7.57 1.21
C GLY A 39 -2.04 8.45 0.02
N HIS A 40 -2.47 9.67 0.29
CA HIS A 40 -2.93 10.61 -0.72
C HIS A 40 -1.79 11.18 -1.57
N VAL A 41 -2.05 11.33 -2.86
CA VAL A 41 -1.22 12.14 -3.73
C VAL A 41 -1.57 13.61 -3.48
N GLU A 42 -0.58 14.42 -3.19
CA GLU A 42 -0.79 15.84 -2.87
C GLU A 42 -0.74 16.71 -4.12
N LEU A 43 -1.35 17.89 -4.04
CA LEU A 43 -1.33 18.83 -5.15
C LEU A 43 0.11 19.14 -5.58
N GLY A 44 0.35 19.04 -6.88
CA GLY A 44 1.67 19.31 -7.45
C GLY A 44 2.66 18.17 -7.34
N GLU A 45 2.25 17.04 -6.74
CA GLU A 45 3.09 15.87 -6.53
C GLU A 45 2.84 14.84 -7.63
N ARG A 46 3.91 14.22 -8.13
CA ARG A 46 3.77 13.05 -9.01
C ARG A 46 3.36 11.85 -8.19
N ILE A 47 2.68 10.89 -8.81
CA ILE A 47 2.23 9.68 -8.10
C ILE A 47 3.42 8.93 -7.51
N GLU A 48 4.51 8.79 -8.27
CA GLU A 48 5.72 8.12 -7.80
C GLU A 48 6.37 8.85 -6.62
N GLU A 49 6.32 10.19 -6.64
CA GLU A 49 6.81 10.99 -5.52
C GLU A 49 5.98 10.74 -4.25
N ALA A 50 4.66 10.62 -4.42
CA ALA A 50 3.76 10.29 -3.31
C ALA A 50 4.10 8.92 -2.72
N ALA A 51 4.39 7.93 -3.57
CA ALA A 51 4.77 6.59 -3.12
C ALA A 51 6.04 6.64 -2.26
N ILE A 52 7.05 7.36 -2.73
CA ILE A 52 8.33 7.51 -2.00
C ILE A 52 8.12 8.21 -0.67
N ARG A 53 7.35 9.29 -0.67
CA ARG A 53 7.06 10.07 0.54
C ARG A 53 6.26 9.26 1.54
N GLU A 54 5.19 8.61 1.11
CA GLU A 54 4.34 7.81 2.01
C GLU A 54 5.10 6.64 2.61
N ALA A 55 5.92 5.95 1.82
CA ALA A 55 6.76 4.87 2.35
C ALA A 55 7.69 5.40 3.44
N LYS A 56 8.32 6.55 3.22
CA LYS A 56 9.24 7.14 4.19
C LYS A 56 8.51 7.57 5.47
N GLU A 57 7.36 8.21 5.33
CA GLU A 57 6.59 8.69 6.48
C GLU A 57 6.05 7.53 7.32
N GLU A 58 5.51 6.50 6.69
CA GLU A 58 4.84 5.42 7.41
C GLU A 58 5.76 4.32 7.89
N THR A 59 6.89 4.10 7.23
CA THR A 59 7.77 2.96 7.53
C THR A 59 9.22 3.33 7.78
N GLY A 60 9.64 4.55 7.46
CA GLY A 60 11.03 4.97 7.53
C GLY A 60 11.90 4.42 6.41
N LEU A 61 11.35 3.69 5.47
CA LEU A 61 12.11 3.05 4.40
C LEU A 61 12.33 3.97 3.21
N ASP A 62 13.52 3.88 2.62
CA ASP A 62 13.83 4.47 1.33
C ASP A 62 13.58 3.42 0.26
N ILE A 63 12.77 3.74 -0.73
CA ILE A 63 12.38 2.81 -1.78
C ILE A 63 12.94 3.24 -3.13
N TYR A 64 13.10 2.26 -4.03
CA TYR A 64 13.59 2.48 -5.38
C TYR A 64 13.00 1.44 -6.34
N ASP A 65 13.25 1.60 -7.63
CA ASP A 65 12.76 0.70 -8.69
C ASP A 65 11.24 0.56 -8.68
N LEU A 66 10.53 1.69 -8.71
CA LEU A 66 9.08 1.68 -8.73
C LEU A 66 8.55 1.17 -10.06
N LYS A 67 7.64 0.20 -9.99
CA LYS A 67 6.95 -0.36 -11.15
C LYS A 67 5.45 -0.32 -10.92
N PHE A 68 4.72 0.23 -11.86
CA PHE A 68 3.26 0.30 -11.79
C PHE A 68 2.67 -1.11 -11.86
N ILE A 69 1.73 -1.41 -10.95
CA ILE A 69 1.01 -2.69 -10.94
C ILE A 69 -0.32 -2.52 -11.65
N ASN A 70 -1.21 -1.73 -11.06
CA ASN A 70 -2.54 -1.45 -11.59
C ASN A 70 -3.16 -0.27 -10.84
N PHE A 71 -4.33 0.16 -11.29
CA PHE A 71 -5.17 1.04 -10.48
C PHE A 71 -6.46 0.29 -10.12
N GLN A 72 -7.08 0.71 -9.02
CA GLN A 72 -8.34 0.12 -8.55
C GLN A 72 -9.27 1.22 -8.09
N GLN A 73 -10.57 0.99 -8.25
CA GLN A 73 -11.60 1.93 -7.82
C GLN A 73 -12.23 1.41 -6.54
N PHE A 74 -12.16 2.22 -5.49
CA PHE A 74 -12.73 1.92 -4.19
C PHE A 74 -13.87 2.90 -3.94
N ILE A 75 -15.12 2.41 -4.04
CA ILE A 75 -16.29 3.29 -3.96
C ILE A 75 -17.15 2.87 -2.78
N TYR A 76 -17.03 3.60 -1.68
CA TYR A 76 -17.86 3.42 -0.48
C TYR A 76 -17.86 2.01 0.10
N ASP A 77 -16.76 1.27 -0.10
CA ASP A 77 -16.64 -0.09 0.39
C ASP A 77 -16.51 -0.08 1.93
N PRO A 78 -17.30 -0.89 2.65
CA PRO A 78 -17.24 -0.93 4.12
C PRO A 78 -15.95 -1.52 4.69
N ALA A 79 -15.05 -2.05 3.86
CA ALA A 79 -13.75 -2.54 4.32
C ALA A 79 -12.89 -1.43 4.94
N PHE A 80 -13.11 -0.18 4.55
CA PHE A 80 -12.44 0.97 5.13
C PHE A 80 -13.30 1.55 6.26
N TRP A 81 -12.66 2.15 7.26
CA TRP A 81 -13.33 2.64 8.48
C TRP A 81 -14.27 3.83 8.27
N LYS A 82 -14.21 4.47 7.11
CA LYS A 82 -15.05 5.63 6.74
C LYS A 82 -15.58 5.44 5.33
N LYS A 83 -16.66 6.14 5.04
CA LYS A 83 -17.19 6.19 3.68
C LYS A 83 -16.28 7.06 2.82
N ARG A 84 -15.63 6.44 1.82
CA ARG A 84 -14.67 7.14 0.95
C ARG A 84 -14.74 6.60 -0.47
N HIS A 85 -14.41 7.47 -1.40
CA HIS A 85 -14.20 7.12 -2.81
C HIS A 85 -12.74 7.38 -3.12
N PHE A 86 -11.96 6.30 -3.31
CA PHE A 86 -10.55 6.36 -3.66
C PHE A 86 -10.30 5.83 -5.05
N ILE A 87 -9.28 6.36 -5.70
CA ILE A 87 -8.67 5.72 -6.86
C ILE A 87 -7.26 5.33 -6.41
N PHE A 88 -7.01 4.04 -6.29
CA PHE A 88 -5.71 3.51 -5.87
C PHE A 88 -4.81 3.35 -7.07
N PHE A 89 -3.57 3.87 -6.97
CA PHE A 89 -2.49 3.57 -7.90
C PHE A 89 -1.46 2.75 -7.16
N ASP A 90 -1.31 1.49 -7.55
CA ASP A 90 -0.44 0.55 -6.84
C ASP A 90 0.89 0.40 -7.56
N TYR A 91 1.98 0.49 -6.78
CA TYR A 91 3.36 0.33 -7.26
C TYR A 91 4.08 -0.74 -6.47
N ALA A 92 4.87 -1.56 -7.16
CA ALA A 92 5.85 -2.45 -6.54
C ALA A 92 7.19 -1.73 -6.54
N CYS A 93 7.97 -1.94 -5.49
CA CYS A 93 9.28 -1.30 -5.35
C CYS A 93 10.20 -2.13 -4.46
N LYS A 94 11.42 -1.68 -4.29
CA LYS A 94 12.46 -2.36 -3.50
C LYS A 94 12.97 -1.47 -2.41
N THR A 95 13.48 -2.09 -1.34
CA THR A 95 14.20 -1.38 -0.28
C THR A 95 15.42 -2.20 0.14
N GLY A 96 16.47 -1.50 0.60
CA GLY A 96 17.68 -2.15 1.09
C GLY A 96 17.69 -2.40 2.59
N SER A 97 16.64 -2.02 3.31
CA SER A 97 16.56 -2.19 4.76
C SER A 97 15.33 -2.97 5.17
N VAL A 98 15.41 -3.68 6.29
CA VAL A 98 14.25 -4.35 6.89
C VAL A 98 13.81 -3.66 8.18
N GLU A 99 14.51 -2.60 8.58
CA GLU A 99 14.19 -1.85 9.79
C GLU A 99 13.02 -0.90 9.54
N VAL A 100 11.87 -1.24 10.09
CA VAL A 100 10.64 -0.48 9.93
C VAL A 100 10.38 0.33 11.19
N LYS A 101 10.14 1.64 10.99
CA LYS A 101 9.68 2.53 12.06
C LYS A 101 8.30 3.02 11.69
N LEU A 102 7.29 2.43 12.29
CA LEU A 102 5.91 2.82 12.04
C LEU A 102 5.60 4.18 12.64
N ASN A 103 4.77 4.95 11.95
CA ASN A 103 4.14 6.13 12.52
C ASN A 103 2.77 5.72 13.08
N ASP A 104 1.90 6.67 13.38
CA ASP A 104 0.58 6.39 13.96
C ASP A 104 -0.45 5.87 12.95
N GLU A 105 -0.07 5.72 11.67
CA GLU A 105 -0.96 5.18 10.64
C GLU A 105 -1.13 3.67 10.76
N ALA A 106 -0.15 2.96 11.32
CA ALA A 106 -0.20 1.51 11.45
C ALA A 106 0.22 1.07 12.85
N GLU A 107 -0.31 -0.09 13.26
CA GLU A 107 -0.10 -0.62 14.62
C GLU A 107 0.96 -1.71 14.64
N GLU A 108 1.08 -2.47 13.56
CA GLU A 108 2.08 -3.54 13.46
C GLU A 108 2.44 -3.82 12.01
N TYR A 109 3.56 -4.50 11.80
CA TYR A 109 4.01 -4.86 10.47
C TYR A 109 4.57 -6.28 10.47
N VAL A 110 4.67 -6.83 9.25
CA VAL A 110 5.29 -8.14 9.03
C VAL A 110 5.95 -8.15 7.64
N TRP A 111 7.10 -8.82 7.57
CA TRP A 111 7.73 -9.15 6.29
C TRP A 111 7.38 -10.60 5.97
N VAL A 112 6.77 -10.84 4.81
CA VAL A 112 6.34 -12.19 4.43
C VAL A 112 6.65 -12.46 2.96
N SER A 113 6.88 -13.72 2.61
CA SER A 113 6.97 -14.12 1.22
C SER A 113 5.62 -13.88 0.54
N LEU A 114 5.62 -13.77 -0.79
CA LEU A 114 4.36 -13.63 -1.54
C LEU A 114 3.44 -14.83 -1.29
N GLU A 115 4.01 -16.03 -1.22
CA GLU A 115 3.23 -17.24 -0.93
C GLU A 115 2.56 -17.14 0.43
N ALA A 116 3.30 -16.75 1.47
CA ALA A 116 2.75 -16.59 2.82
C ALA A 116 1.69 -15.49 2.87
N ALA A 117 1.90 -14.41 2.13
CA ALA A 117 0.94 -13.30 2.05
C ALA A 117 -0.44 -13.77 1.58
N LEU A 118 -0.48 -14.69 0.62
CA LEU A 118 -1.74 -15.20 0.08
C LEU A 118 -2.55 -15.98 1.12
N HIS A 119 -1.92 -16.44 2.20
CA HIS A 119 -2.59 -17.14 3.30
C HIS A 119 -2.93 -16.23 4.48
N LEU A 120 -2.61 -14.95 4.39
CA LEU A 120 -2.95 -13.97 5.43
C LEU A 120 -4.27 -13.28 5.09
N PRO A 121 -4.96 -12.75 6.10
CA PRO A 121 -6.20 -12.00 5.87
C PRO A 121 -5.89 -10.61 5.32
N MET A 122 -5.56 -10.54 4.04
CA MET A 122 -5.33 -9.27 3.36
C MET A 122 -6.65 -8.62 2.94
N ASP A 123 -6.67 -7.30 2.94
CA ASP A 123 -7.73 -6.55 2.29
C ASP A 123 -7.84 -6.97 0.82
N THR A 124 -9.07 -7.00 0.30
CA THR A 124 -9.35 -7.47 -1.06
C THR A 124 -8.55 -6.72 -2.13
N TYR A 125 -8.40 -5.41 -1.98
CA TYR A 125 -7.66 -4.58 -2.94
C TYR A 125 -6.16 -4.87 -2.89
N THR A 126 -5.62 -5.07 -1.68
CA THR A 126 -4.23 -5.48 -1.49
C THR A 126 -4.02 -6.86 -2.13
N ARG A 127 -4.93 -7.80 -1.88
CA ARG A 127 -4.84 -9.16 -2.44
C ARG A 127 -4.83 -9.15 -3.97
N THR A 128 -5.68 -8.34 -4.57
CA THR A 128 -5.74 -8.24 -6.04
C THR A 128 -4.38 -7.88 -6.61
N SER A 129 -3.70 -6.89 -6.05
CA SER A 129 -2.39 -6.49 -6.54
C SER A 129 -1.31 -7.51 -6.24
N VAL A 130 -1.37 -8.19 -5.08
CA VAL A 130 -0.45 -9.30 -4.78
C VAL A 130 -0.60 -10.41 -5.81
N GLU A 131 -1.84 -10.76 -6.17
CA GLU A 131 -2.10 -11.80 -7.16
C GLU A 131 -1.55 -11.41 -8.54
N LEU A 132 -1.65 -10.14 -8.92
CA LEU A 132 -1.06 -9.64 -10.16
C LEU A 132 0.46 -9.75 -10.16
N ILE A 133 1.09 -9.43 -9.02
CA ILE A 133 2.53 -9.57 -8.88
C ILE A 133 2.95 -11.03 -9.02
N VAL A 134 2.25 -11.94 -8.34
CA VAL A 134 2.53 -13.38 -8.39
C VAL A 134 2.38 -13.90 -9.82
N ALA A 135 1.41 -13.43 -10.56
CA ALA A 135 1.18 -13.83 -11.94
C ALA A 135 2.21 -13.26 -12.93
N GLY A 136 3.09 -12.36 -12.47
CA GLY A 136 4.11 -11.77 -13.32
C GLY A 136 3.57 -10.70 -14.27
N ASN A 137 2.40 -10.12 -13.96
CA ASN A 137 1.76 -9.11 -14.81
C ASN A 137 2.26 -7.69 -14.57
N LEU A 138 3.54 -7.56 -14.24
CA LEU A 138 4.18 -6.25 -14.09
C LEU A 138 4.84 -5.86 -15.41
N SER A 139 4.60 -4.63 -15.82
CA SER A 139 5.23 -4.09 -17.01
C SER A 139 6.65 -3.59 -16.74
#